data_b62b1443dc850000580b06cae8641acb
#
_entry.id   b62b1443dc850000580b06cae8641acb
#
_cell.length_a   1.000
_cell.length_b   1.000
_cell.length_c   1.000
_cell.angle_alpha   90.00
_cell.angle_beta   90.00
_cell.angle_gamma   90.00
#
_symmetry.space_group_name_H-M   'P 1'
#
loop_
_entity.id
_entity.type
_entity.pdbx_description
1 polymer ?
#
loop_
_entity_poly.entity_id
_entity_poly.type
_entity_poly.pdbx_seq_one_letter_code
_entity_poly.pdbx_strand_id
1 'polypeptide(L)'
;MSANHHYDVIIIGTGAGGGTLAYRLAPSGKKILLLERGDFVPREKQNWDSRAVVGEGRYNNVEPWRDVMGNEFVPGAHYFVGGNTKFYGAALVRLRKQDFGELRHYGGISPAWPLKYEDLEPYYTEAEYLYQVHGIRGEDPTEPPASKPYRFPPVSHELRIQQLSDDLKKLGHQPFHLPIGVLLDEQNP
;
A
#
# COMPACT_ATOMS: atom_id res chain seq x y z
N MET A 1 2.01 -40.59 16.33
CA MET A 1 2.84 -39.65 17.08
C MET A 1 2.51 -38.27 16.54
N SER A 2 1.86 -37.45 17.35
CA SER A 2 1.58 -36.04 16.98
C SER A 2 2.94 -35.32 16.93
N ALA A 3 3.38 -34.94 15.75
CA ALA A 3 4.54 -34.10 15.62
C ALA A 3 4.19 -32.78 16.34
N ASN A 4 4.90 -32.50 17.43
CA ASN A 4 4.71 -31.26 18.18
C ASN A 4 5.27 -30.12 17.31
N HIS A 5 4.43 -29.59 16.41
CA HIS A 5 4.79 -28.48 15.53
C HIS A 5 4.83 -27.20 16.37
N HIS A 6 6.02 -26.88 16.88
CA HIS A 6 6.28 -25.59 17.53
C HIS A 6 6.72 -24.58 16.48
N TYR A 7 6.11 -23.39 16.50
CA TYR A 7 6.51 -22.22 15.72
C TYR A 7 6.95 -21.11 16.67
N ASP A 8 8.05 -20.44 16.31
CA ASP A 8 8.56 -19.30 17.08
C ASP A 8 7.72 -18.04 16.87
N VAL A 9 7.14 -17.91 15.67
CA VAL A 9 6.32 -16.76 15.26
C VAL A 9 5.14 -17.26 14.44
N ILE A 10 3.95 -16.72 14.74
CA ILE A 10 2.74 -16.93 13.94
C ILE A 10 2.31 -15.57 13.41
N ILE A 11 2.22 -15.44 12.08
CA ILE A 11 1.77 -14.24 11.38
C ILE A 11 0.41 -14.52 10.77
N ILE A 12 -0.60 -13.71 11.08
CA ILE A 12 -1.96 -13.86 10.56
C ILE A 12 -2.19 -12.81 9.47
N GLY A 13 -2.44 -13.29 8.25
CA GLY A 13 -2.62 -12.50 7.04
C GLY A 13 -1.31 -12.26 6.28
N THR A 14 -1.41 -12.31 4.95
CA THR A 14 -0.29 -12.15 4.01
C THR A 14 -0.32 -10.82 3.25
N GLY A 15 -1.11 -9.85 3.72
CA GLY A 15 -1.12 -8.50 3.17
C GLY A 15 0.21 -7.77 3.37
N ALA A 16 0.26 -6.47 3.08
CA ALA A 16 1.47 -5.66 3.17
C ALA A 16 2.22 -5.83 4.50
N GLY A 17 1.51 -5.76 5.64
CA GLY A 17 2.13 -5.89 6.96
C GLY A 17 2.69 -7.28 7.23
N GLY A 18 1.85 -8.32 7.11
CA GLY A 18 2.27 -9.69 7.40
C GLY A 18 3.34 -10.21 6.43
N GLY A 19 3.22 -9.89 5.15
CA GLY A 19 4.21 -10.25 4.13
C GLY A 19 5.57 -9.57 4.39
N THR A 20 5.57 -8.28 4.71
CA THR A 20 6.80 -7.55 5.04
C THR A 20 7.44 -8.06 6.31
N LEU A 21 6.64 -8.34 7.35
CA LEU A 21 7.14 -8.91 8.61
C LEU A 21 7.76 -10.30 8.37
N ALA A 22 7.10 -11.16 7.60
CA ALA A 22 7.63 -12.48 7.23
C ALA A 22 8.97 -12.35 6.49
N TYR A 23 9.04 -11.44 5.51
CA TYR A 23 10.26 -11.15 4.76
C TYR A 23 11.40 -10.70 5.68
N ARG A 24 11.12 -9.79 6.62
CA ARG A 24 12.13 -9.28 7.57
C ARG A 24 12.59 -10.33 8.57
N LEU A 25 11.72 -11.24 8.97
CA LEU A 25 12.05 -12.30 9.91
C LEU A 25 12.66 -13.54 9.26
N ALA A 26 12.50 -13.72 7.95
CA ALA A 26 13.02 -14.91 7.24
C ALA A 26 14.51 -15.21 7.51
N PRO A 27 15.41 -14.22 7.55
CA PRO A 27 16.82 -14.48 7.83
C PRO A 27 17.14 -14.85 9.29
N SER A 28 16.17 -14.76 10.20
CA SER A 28 16.39 -14.97 11.65
C SER A 28 16.58 -16.44 12.04
N GLY A 29 16.34 -17.38 11.13
CA GLY A 29 16.35 -18.82 11.41
C GLY A 29 15.16 -19.32 12.24
N LYS A 30 14.23 -18.44 12.62
CA LYS A 30 13.01 -18.79 13.35
C LYS A 30 12.04 -19.58 12.47
N LYS A 31 11.31 -20.50 13.07
CA LYS A 31 10.20 -21.20 12.44
C LYS A 31 8.99 -20.28 12.41
N ILE A 32 8.61 -19.82 11.23
CA ILE A 32 7.52 -18.89 11.04
C ILE A 32 6.34 -19.61 10.42
N LEU A 33 5.16 -19.53 11.03
CA LEU A 33 3.89 -19.93 10.44
C LEU A 33 3.16 -18.69 9.93
N LEU A 34 2.88 -18.67 8.63
CA LEU A 34 2.10 -17.62 7.99
C LEU A 34 0.72 -18.18 7.64
N LEU A 35 -0.32 -17.64 8.25
CA LEU A 35 -1.71 -18.05 8.04
C LEU A 35 -2.41 -17.04 7.14
N GLU A 36 -3.07 -17.56 6.10
CA GLU A 36 -3.90 -16.77 5.19
C GLU A 36 -5.26 -17.46 5.04
N ARG A 37 -6.32 -16.66 5.02
CA ARG A 37 -7.68 -17.19 4.83
C ARG A 37 -8.04 -17.42 3.36
N GLY A 38 -7.40 -16.68 2.46
CA GLY A 38 -7.64 -16.73 1.02
C GLY A 38 -6.66 -17.64 0.27
N ASP A 39 -7.03 -18.00 -0.95
CA ASP A 39 -6.17 -18.71 -1.88
C ASP A 39 -5.35 -17.74 -2.75
N PHE A 40 -4.54 -18.22 -3.67
CA PHE A 40 -3.85 -17.40 -4.65
C PHE A 40 -4.84 -16.81 -5.66
N VAL A 41 -4.58 -15.57 -6.09
CA VAL A 41 -5.32 -14.98 -7.21
C VAL A 41 -5.08 -15.85 -8.45
N PRO A 42 -6.15 -16.31 -9.13
CA PRO A 42 -5.99 -17.10 -10.35
C PRO A 42 -5.25 -16.30 -11.43
N ARG A 43 -4.34 -16.95 -12.15
CA ARG A 43 -3.64 -16.33 -13.28
C ARG A 43 -4.48 -16.47 -14.54
N GLU A 44 -5.16 -15.40 -14.92
CA GLU A 44 -6.10 -15.39 -16.04
C GLU A 44 -6.10 -14.03 -16.76
N LYS A 45 -6.67 -13.98 -17.97
CA LYS A 45 -6.69 -12.73 -18.77
C LYS A 45 -7.44 -11.59 -18.07
N GLN A 46 -8.43 -11.92 -17.26
CA GLN A 46 -9.25 -10.97 -16.52
C GLN A 46 -8.45 -10.18 -15.48
N ASN A 47 -7.26 -10.64 -15.05
CA ASN A 47 -6.40 -9.87 -14.16
C ASN A 47 -5.99 -8.51 -14.78
N TRP A 48 -5.95 -8.42 -16.10
CA TRP A 48 -5.54 -7.24 -16.88
C TRP A 48 -6.72 -6.46 -17.49
N ASP A 49 -7.94 -6.89 -17.21
CA ASP A 49 -9.15 -6.24 -17.65
C ASP A 49 -9.71 -5.36 -16.54
N SER A 50 -9.57 -4.04 -16.68
CA SER A 50 -10.07 -3.07 -15.69
C SER A 50 -11.58 -3.16 -15.48
N ARG A 51 -12.36 -3.53 -16.50
CA ARG A 51 -13.79 -3.74 -16.38
C ARG A 51 -14.10 -4.95 -15.50
N ALA A 52 -13.42 -6.07 -15.73
CA ALA A 52 -13.60 -7.27 -14.92
C ALA A 52 -13.15 -7.05 -13.47
N VAL A 53 -11.99 -6.41 -13.25
CA VAL A 53 -11.41 -6.20 -11.93
C VAL A 53 -12.19 -5.16 -11.12
N VAL A 54 -12.41 -3.98 -11.70
CA VAL A 54 -12.98 -2.82 -10.98
C VAL A 54 -14.48 -2.71 -11.21
N GLY A 55 -14.92 -2.78 -12.48
CA GLY A 55 -16.32 -2.56 -12.84
C GLY A 55 -17.24 -3.70 -12.40
N GLU A 56 -16.83 -4.94 -12.61
CA GLU A 56 -17.60 -6.14 -12.29
C GLU A 56 -17.24 -6.74 -10.92
N GLY A 57 -16.15 -6.26 -10.30
CA GLY A 57 -15.72 -6.71 -8.99
C GLY A 57 -15.38 -8.21 -8.90
N ARG A 58 -14.85 -8.78 -10.00
CA ARG A 58 -14.62 -10.24 -10.15
C ARG A 58 -13.89 -10.87 -8.96
N TYR A 59 -13.00 -10.14 -8.31
CA TYR A 59 -12.19 -10.61 -7.20
C TYR A 59 -12.63 -10.05 -5.85
N ASN A 60 -13.77 -9.38 -5.81
CA ASN A 60 -14.27 -8.82 -4.57
C ASN A 60 -14.75 -9.93 -3.64
N ASN A 61 -14.52 -9.73 -2.35
CA ASN A 61 -15.16 -10.51 -1.32
C ASN A 61 -16.69 -10.27 -1.35
N VAL A 62 -17.45 -11.33 -1.10
CA VAL A 62 -18.91 -11.29 -0.98
C VAL A 62 -19.40 -11.52 0.45
N GLU A 63 -18.48 -11.76 1.40
CA GLU A 63 -18.81 -12.02 2.80
C GLU A 63 -19.26 -10.71 3.48
N PRO A 64 -20.46 -10.65 4.05
CA PRO A 64 -20.91 -9.46 4.75
C PRO A 64 -20.22 -9.31 6.10
N TRP A 65 -19.85 -8.08 6.40
CA TRP A 65 -19.43 -7.66 7.73
C TRP A 65 -20.57 -6.90 8.41
N ARG A 66 -20.46 -6.69 9.71
CA ARG A 66 -21.42 -5.89 10.47
C ARG A 66 -20.73 -4.70 11.10
N ASP A 67 -21.38 -3.54 10.98
CA ASP A 67 -20.95 -2.34 11.66
C ASP A 67 -21.32 -2.38 13.16
N VAL A 68 -20.97 -1.35 13.90
CA VAL A 68 -21.25 -1.24 15.34
C VAL A 68 -22.77 -1.16 15.66
N MET A 69 -23.58 -0.87 14.67
CA MET A 69 -25.05 -0.81 14.80
C MET A 69 -25.74 -2.11 14.35
N GLY A 70 -24.97 -3.09 13.89
CA GLY A 70 -25.46 -4.39 13.42
C GLY A 70 -25.88 -4.41 11.95
N ASN A 71 -25.69 -3.32 11.19
CA ASN A 71 -25.99 -3.30 9.76
C ASN A 71 -24.98 -4.12 8.98
N GLU A 72 -25.44 -4.87 8.00
CA GLU A 72 -24.57 -5.63 7.12
C GLU A 72 -24.05 -4.77 5.97
N PHE A 73 -22.77 -4.95 5.65
CA PHE A 73 -22.12 -4.35 4.48
C PHE A 73 -21.03 -5.27 3.94
N VAL A 74 -20.71 -5.21 2.67
CA VAL A 74 -19.59 -5.91 2.06
C VAL A 74 -18.39 -4.96 2.01
N PRO A 75 -17.31 -5.26 2.76
CA PRO A 75 -16.12 -4.41 2.72
C PRO A 75 -15.36 -4.56 1.41
N GLY A 76 -14.60 -3.52 1.01
CA GLY A 76 -13.67 -3.57 -0.11
C GLY A 76 -12.42 -4.38 0.20
N ALA A 77 -12.57 -5.61 0.67
CA ALA A 77 -11.50 -6.51 1.06
C ALA A 77 -11.38 -7.68 0.08
N HIS A 78 -10.14 -8.06 -0.21
CA HIS A 78 -9.85 -9.18 -1.09
C HIS A 78 -9.20 -10.30 -0.29
N TYR A 79 -9.81 -11.49 -0.29
CA TYR A 79 -9.33 -12.66 0.45
C TYR A 79 -8.44 -13.53 -0.43
N PHE A 80 -7.22 -13.04 -0.64
CA PHE A 80 -6.19 -13.73 -1.41
C PHE A 80 -4.84 -13.62 -0.71
N VAL A 81 -3.92 -14.50 -1.05
CA VAL A 81 -2.51 -14.35 -0.67
C VAL A 81 -2.01 -12.99 -1.15
N GLY A 82 -1.63 -12.14 -0.21
CA GLY A 82 -1.29 -10.72 -0.43
C GLY A 82 -2.43 -9.74 -0.14
N GLY A 83 -3.67 -10.21 0.03
CA GLY A 83 -4.82 -9.35 0.35
C GLY A 83 -5.04 -8.21 -0.64
N ASN A 84 -5.41 -7.05 -0.13
CA ASN A 84 -5.67 -5.86 -0.95
C ASN A 84 -4.45 -5.36 -1.74
N THR A 85 -3.21 -5.78 -1.39
CA THR A 85 -2.02 -5.40 -2.16
C THR A 85 -1.98 -6.01 -3.57
N LYS A 86 -2.88 -6.95 -3.88
CA LYS A 86 -3.04 -7.49 -5.24
C LYS A 86 -3.87 -6.60 -6.17
N PHE A 87 -4.64 -5.67 -5.61
CA PHE A 87 -5.64 -4.86 -6.32
C PHE A 87 -5.53 -3.38 -5.98
N TYR A 88 -4.36 -2.89 -5.60
CA TYR A 88 -4.14 -1.48 -5.28
C TYR A 88 -3.49 -0.74 -6.45
N GLY A 89 -3.59 0.59 -6.46
CA GLY A 89 -2.99 1.43 -7.50
C GLY A 89 -1.50 1.70 -7.31
N ALA A 90 -0.80 0.90 -6.52
CA ALA A 90 0.62 1.02 -6.21
C ALA A 90 1.05 2.34 -5.56
N ALA A 91 0.11 3.19 -5.14
CA ALA A 91 0.41 4.46 -4.47
C ALA A 91 1.02 4.22 -3.09
N LEU A 92 2.23 4.72 -2.87
CA LEU A 92 2.98 4.55 -1.63
C LEU A 92 3.44 5.91 -1.09
N VAL A 93 2.48 6.69 -0.64
CA VAL A 93 2.73 7.99 0.01
C VAL A 93 2.96 7.81 1.51
N ARG A 94 3.85 8.62 2.07
CA ARG A 94 4.04 8.71 3.51
C ARG A 94 2.88 9.47 4.17
N LEU A 95 2.51 9.07 5.38
CA LEU A 95 1.67 9.91 6.22
C LEU A 95 2.39 11.24 6.50
N ARG A 96 1.64 12.32 6.59
CA ARG A 96 2.17 13.64 6.91
C ARG A 96 2.48 13.74 8.41
N LYS A 97 3.41 14.61 8.81
CA LYS A 97 3.72 14.81 10.24
C LYS A 97 2.50 15.11 11.08
N GLN A 98 1.59 15.90 10.54
CA GLN A 98 0.33 16.26 11.22
C GLN A 98 -0.60 15.08 11.45
N ASP A 99 -0.51 14.03 10.64
CA ASP A 99 -1.36 12.84 10.76
C ASP A 99 -1.08 12.05 12.04
N PHE A 100 0.08 12.28 12.67
CA PHE A 100 0.45 11.71 13.97
C PHE A 100 -0.06 12.51 15.16
N GLY A 101 -0.54 13.73 14.93
CA GLY A 101 -1.13 14.59 15.94
C GLY A 101 -2.64 14.39 16.09
N GLU A 102 -3.25 15.16 16.99
CA GLU A 102 -4.70 15.26 17.06
C GLU A 102 -5.20 16.01 15.81
N LEU A 103 -6.14 15.41 15.08
CA LEU A 103 -6.74 16.01 13.89
C LEU A 103 -8.24 16.17 14.07
N ARG A 104 -8.72 17.41 13.86
CA ARG A 104 -10.14 17.70 13.71
C ARG A 104 -10.57 17.52 12.26
N HIS A 105 -11.66 16.80 12.06
CA HIS A 105 -12.28 16.60 10.77
C HIS A 105 -13.81 16.62 10.89
N TYR A 106 -14.53 16.60 9.77
CA TYR A 106 -15.99 16.73 9.78
C TYR A 106 -16.70 15.70 10.67
N GLY A 107 -16.20 14.46 10.73
CA GLY A 107 -16.78 13.37 11.53
C GLY A 107 -16.34 13.32 12.99
N GLY A 108 -15.50 14.24 13.47
CA GLY A 108 -15.03 14.23 14.85
C GLY A 108 -13.56 14.59 15.02
N ILE A 109 -12.93 13.96 16.00
CA ILE A 109 -11.51 14.17 16.33
C ILE A 109 -10.80 12.81 16.24
N SER A 110 -9.76 12.72 15.43
CA SER A 110 -8.80 11.62 15.48
C SER A 110 -7.79 11.92 16.59
N PRO A 111 -7.62 11.04 17.57
CA PRO A 111 -6.66 11.25 18.65
C PRO A 111 -5.22 11.21 18.12
N ALA A 112 -4.31 11.89 18.80
CA ALA A 112 -2.88 11.78 18.51
C ALA A 112 -2.39 10.33 18.65
N TRP A 113 -1.47 9.95 17.80
CA TRP A 113 -0.77 8.67 17.90
C TRP A 113 0.30 8.73 19.01
N PRO A 114 0.63 7.59 19.63
CA PRO A 114 1.73 7.54 20.60
C PRO A 114 3.12 7.62 19.96
N LEU A 115 3.19 7.64 18.64
CA LEU A 115 4.40 7.73 17.81
C LEU A 115 4.41 9.05 17.06
N LYS A 116 5.61 9.50 16.70
CA LYS A 116 5.83 10.66 15.84
C LYS A 116 6.29 10.21 14.46
N TYR A 117 6.18 11.09 13.47
CA TYR A 117 6.70 10.82 12.14
C TYR A 117 8.17 10.41 12.15
N GLU A 118 8.99 11.09 12.96
CA GLU A 118 10.43 10.86 13.08
C GLU A 118 10.77 9.44 13.55
N ASP A 119 9.90 8.83 14.36
CA ASP A 119 10.06 7.46 14.82
C ASP A 119 9.87 6.44 13.68
N LEU A 120 9.06 6.79 12.68
CA LEU A 120 8.73 5.93 11.55
C LEU A 120 9.51 6.28 10.28
N GLU A 121 10.14 7.45 10.19
CA GLU A 121 10.86 7.88 8.99
C GLU A 121 11.88 6.84 8.48
N PRO A 122 12.74 6.24 9.32
CA PRO A 122 13.70 5.24 8.86
C PRO A 122 13.01 4.03 8.21
N TYR A 123 11.86 3.62 8.74
CA TYR A 123 11.09 2.50 8.23
C TYR A 123 10.35 2.84 6.93
N TYR A 124 9.85 4.08 6.78
CA TYR A 124 9.34 4.57 5.50
C TYR A 124 10.41 4.50 4.42
N THR A 125 11.61 5.01 4.72
CA THR A 125 12.74 4.97 3.79
C THR A 125 13.09 3.52 3.42
N GLU A 126 13.14 2.61 4.39
CA GLU A 126 13.41 1.19 4.14
C GLU A 126 12.31 0.55 3.27
N ALA A 127 11.04 0.83 3.55
CA ALA A 127 9.92 0.31 2.79
C ALA A 127 9.92 0.82 1.34
N GLU A 128 10.21 2.10 1.11
CA GLU A 128 10.32 2.66 -0.24
C GLU A 128 11.42 1.97 -1.06
N TYR A 129 12.54 1.63 -0.44
CA TYR A 129 13.61 0.86 -1.09
C TYR A 129 13.21 -0.59 -1.34
N LEU A 130 12.52 -1.23 -0.39
CA LEU A 130 12.02 -2.60 -0.53
C LEU A 130 11.01 -2.73 -1.65
N TYR A 131 10.06 -1.79 -1.70
CA TYR A 131 8.98 -1.77 -2.70
C TYR A 131 9.37 -1.07 -4.01
N GLN A 132 10.63 -0.68 -4.15
CA GLN A 132 11.19 -0.08 -5.37
C GLN A 132 10.38 1.14 -5.83
N VAL A 133 10.10 2.04 -4.89
CA VAL A 133 9.23 3.19 -5.17
C VAL A 133 9.88 4.14 -6.16
N HIS A 134 9.12 4.48 -7.18
CA HIS A 134 9.39 5.54 -8.15
C HIS A 134 8.83 6.86 -7.65
N GLY A 135 9.59 7.93 -7.77
CA GLY A 135 9.14 9.26 -7.35
C GLY A 135 10.23 10.30 -7.40
N ILE A 136 9.87 11.53 -7.07
CA ILE A 136 10.81 12.65 -6.94
C ILE A 136 10.45 13.46 -5.70
N ARG A 137 11.44 13.71 -4.84
CA ARG A 137 11.25 14.50 -3.61
C ARG A 137 11.06 15.96 -3.93
N GLY A 138 10.20 16.62 -3.15
CA GLY A 138 10.01 18.07 -3.20
C GLY A 138 9.03 18.57 -4.25
N GLU A 139 8.42 17.70 -5.07
CA GLU A 139 7.31 18.11 -5.93
C GLU A 139 6.01 18.29 -5.14
N ASP A 140 5.74 17.41 -4.18
CA ASP A 140 4.61 17.55 -3.27
C ASP A 140 5.00 18.45 -2.10
N PRO A 141 4.42 19.67 -1.99
CA PRO A 141 4.76 20.62 -0.92
C PRO A 141 4.33 20.12 0.47
N THR A 142 3.49 19.11 0.53
CA THR A 142 3.00 18.50 1.77
C THR A 142 3.81 17.28 2.19
N GLU A 143 4.75 16.83 1.36
CA GLU A 143 5.56 15.65 1.65
C GLU A 143 6.44 15.90 2.88
N PRO A 144 6.43 14.98 3.87
CA PRO A 144 7.30 15.12 5.02
C PRO A 144 8.78 14.87 4.66
N PRO A 145 9.74 15.42 5.41
CA PRO A 145 11.17 15.21 5.17
C PRO A 145 11.53 13.75 5.13
N ALA A 146 12.44 13.38 4.23
CA ALA A 146 12.96 12.04 4.08
C ALA A 146 14.49 12.04 4.13
N SER A 147 15.08 11.00 4.73
CA SER A 147 16.53 10.84 4.87
C SER A 147 17.20 10.43 3.56
N LYS A 148 16.45 9.90 2.58
CA LYS A 148 16.98 9.46 1.29
C LYS A 148 16.03 9.83 0.14
N PRO A 149 16.57 10.00 -1.08
CA PRO A 149 15.73 10.11 -2.27
C PRO A 149 14.99 8.80 -2.55
N TYR A 150 14.00 8.83 -3.42
CA TYR A 150 13.43 7.61 -3.98
C TYR A 150 14.49 6.82 -4.74
N ARG A 151 14.32 5.51 -4.79
CA ARG A 151 15.28 4.62 -5.46
C ARG A 151 15.29 4.79 -6.97
N PHE A 152 14.11 5.06 -7.53
CA PHE A 152 13.92 5.22 -8.98
C PHE A 152 13.28 6.57 -9.30
N PRO A 153 13.53 7.11 -10.50
CA PRO A 153 12.89 8.34 -10.95
C PRO A 153 11.37 8.15 -11.04
N PRO A 154 10.59 9.24 -11.06
CA PRO A 154 9.15 9.16 -11.23
C PRO A 154 8.80 8.51 -12.57
N VAL A 155 7.69 7.78 -12.59
CA VAL A 155 7.15 7.24 -13.84
C VAL A 155 6.63 8.40 -14.69
N SER A 156 7.08 8.44 -15.95
CA SER A 156 6.70 9.50 -16.88
C SER A 156 5.17 9.53 -17.07
N HIS A 157 4.63 10.73 -17.13
CA HIS A 157 3.23 10.90 -17.49
C HIS A 157 2.98 10.51 -18.94
N GLU A 158 1.84 9.92 -19.19
CA GLU A 158 1.26 9.86 -20.52
C GLU A 158 1.05 11.28 -21.09
N LEU A 159 1.13 11.46 -22.42
CA LEU A 159 1.08 12.78 -23.03
C LEU A 159 -0.12 13.64 -22.59
N ARG A 160 -1.30 13.03 -22.45
CA ARG A 160 -2.50 13.76 -22.01
C ARG A 160 -2.44 14.12 -20.54
N ILE A 161 -1.88 13.27 -19.70
CA ILE A 161 -1.68 13.56 -18.27
C ILE A 161 -0.63 14.65 -18.10
N GLN A 162 0.44 14.61 -18.90
CA GLN A 162 1.44 15.68 -18.90
C GLN A 162 0.83 17.03 -19.29
N GLN A 163 0.01 17.06 -20.34
CA GLN A 163 -0.69 18.30 -20.71
C GLN A 163 -1.60 18.82 -19.58
N LEU A 164 -2.35 17.93 -18.93
CA LEU A 164 -3.19 18.31 -17.78
C LEU A 164 -2.34 18.87 -16.64
N SER A 165 -1.21 18.25 -16.34
CA SER A 165 -0.26 18.74 -15.33
C SER A 165 0.24 20.14 -15.67
N ASP A 166 0.61 20.38 -16.92
CA ASP A 166 1.11 21.70 -17.37
C ASP A 166 0.02 22.77 -17.32
N ASP A 167 -1.23 22.42 -17.63
CA ASP A 167 -2.36 23.34 -17.56
C ASP A 167 -2.71 23.67 -16.11
N LEU A 168 -2.67 22.70 -15.21
CA LEU A 168 -2.83 22.93 -13.77
C LEU A 168 -1.74 23.83 -13.21
N LYS A 169 -0.48 23.65 -13.62
CA LYS A 169 0.62 24.57 -13.23
C LYS A 169 0.37 26.01 -13.66
N LYS A 170 -0.14 26.22 -14.88
CA LYS A 170 -0.51 27.57 -15.36
C LYS A 170 -1.61 28.22 -14.52
N LEU A 171 -2.49 27.40 -13.92
CA LEU A 171 -3.54 27.85 -13.01
C LEU A 171 -3.08 28.02 -11.56
N GLY A 172 -1.78 27.86 -11.27
CA GLY A 172 -1.20 28.04 -9.94
C GLY A 172 -1.30 26.82 -9.03
N HIS A 173 -1.72 25.66 -9.55
CA HIS A 173 -1.67 24.41 -8.82
C HIS A 173 -0.28 23.78 -8.86
N GLN A 174 -0.03 22.86 -7.95
CA GLN A 174 1.24 22.11 -7.86
C GLN A 174 0.97 20.60 -8.04
N PRO A 175 0.71 20.14 -9.27
CA PRO A 175 0.63 18.71 -9.54
C PRO A 175 2.01 18.06 -9.36
N PHE A 176 2.03 16.84 -8.87
CA PHE A 176 3.24 16.09 -8.62
C PHE A 176 3.10 14.65 -9.09
N HIS A 177 4.22 13.97 -9.31
CA HIS A 177 4.24 12.55 -9.61
C HIS A 177 3.94 11.77 -8.34
N LEU A 178 2.86 11.01 -8.37
CA LEU A 178 2.50 10.15 -7.24
C LEU A 178 3.60 9.09 -7.02
N PRO A 179 4.15 8.97 -5.80
CA PRO A 179 5.07 7.89 -5.50
C PRO A 179 4.40 6.53 -5.67
N ILE A 180 4.94 5.68 -6.53
CA ILE A 180 4.36 4.38 -6.82
C ILE A 180 5.38 3.25 -6.71
N GLY A 181 4.96 2.14 -6.07
CA GLY A 181 5.76 0.93 -5.91
C GLY A 181 5.46 -0.07 -7.01
N VAL A 182 6.13 0.08 -8.15
CA VAL A 182 6.00 -0.82 -9.30
C VAL A 182 7.38 -1.31 -9.71
N LEU A 183 7.43 -2.55 -10.19
CA LEU A 183 8.62 -3.08 -10.84
C LEU A 183 8.45 -2.87 -12.36
N LEU A 184 9.18 -1.91 -12.90
CA LEU A 184 9.21 -1.68 -14.34
C LEU A 184 10.38 -2.45 -14.93
N ASP A 185 10.13 -3.12 -16.05
CA ASP A 185 11.19 -3.70 -16.87
C ASP A 185 11.76 -2.56 -17.72
N GLU A 186 13.01 -2.18 -17.46
CA GLU A 186 13.70 -1.11 -18.22
C GLU A 186 13.83 -1.44 -19.72
N GLN A 187 13.72 -2.73 -20.08
CA GLN A 187 13.78 -3.20 -21.47
C GLN A 187 12.40 -3.20 -22.15
N ASN A 188 11.31 -3.20 -21.37
CA ASN A 188 9.92 -3.16 -21.85
C ASN A 188 9.10 -2.20 -20.97
N PRO A 189 9.28 -0.88 -21.13
CA PRO A 189 8.58 0.14 -20.34
C PRO A 189 7.07 0.19 -20.62
#